data_da09e80dd7b5fbfe39ad8cc20de8e102
#
_entry.id   da09e80dd7b5fbfe39ad8cc20de8e102
#
_cell.length_a   1.000
_cell.length_b   1.000
_cell.length_c   1.000
_cell.angle_alpha   90.00
_cell.angle_beta   90.00
_cell.angle_gamma   90.00
#
_symmetry.space_group_name_H-M   'P 1'
#
loop_
_entity.id
_entity.type
_entity.pdbx_description
1 polymer ?
#
loop_
_entity_poly.entity_id
_entity_poly.type
_entity_poly.pdbx_seq_one_letter_code
_entity_poly.pdbx_strand_id
1 'polypeptide(L)'
;MMISVVIPTYNREQPLRETLADAIRQNYPNFEVLVIDQTRTHESETQVYLEELATAGKIRWFRVDWASLPAARNYAVRRAVGEIILFIDDDVQLPDGFLAAHAGNYLEKPDVGCVAGRVFDRMKLDNSGGDLAIEYLPREAMDAGIAWYFIDLVHTVKPQQVLSARGCNMSFRSSVFAECGLRFDERFAGSAVREESDFCLRLRSTGMKIWYDPNACLVHLGEESGGCHDVTTRSIEYQITFYHNHFLMGLKNLTVFQCLRFFAKLFDCHVLGHPPCHKSRSPLKIIVRLSFYILGFISALNTLIKSLWNDGQIYTHQDKKA
;
A
#
# COMPACT_ATOMS: atom_id res chain seq x y z
N MET A 1 -9.96 21.27 -6.45
CA MET A 1 -10.18 20.15 -5.50
C MET A 1 -9.13 20.24 -4.42
N MET A 2 -9.48 19.95 -3.18
CA MET A 2 -8.54 19.88 -2.07
C MET A 2 -7.99 18.45 -1.94
N ILE A 3 -6.68 18.32 -1.72
CA ILE A 3 -6.00 17.02 -1.54
C ILE A 3 -5.50 16.90 -0.11
N SER A 4 -5.81 15.80 0.57
CA SER A 4 -5.16 15.39 1.80
C SER A 4 -4.08 14.37 1.46
N VAL A 5 -2.80 14.76 1.56
CA VAL A 5 -1.65 13.86 1.42
C VAL A 5 -1.44 13.17 2.75
N VAL A 6 -1.49 11.85 2.77
CA VAL A 6 -1.36 11.01 3.96
C VAL A 6 -0.07 10.22 3.91
N ILE A 7 0.78 10.40 4.92
CA ILE A 7 2.08 9.74 5.06
C ILE A 7 2.10 8.96 6.38
N PRO A 8 1.76 7.66 6.36
CA PRO A 8 2.04 6.79 7.50
C PRO A 8 3.54 6.60 7.64
N THR A 9 4.07 6.66 8.86
CA THR A 9 5.50 6.43 9.12
C THR A 9 5.71 5.54 10.34
N TYR A 10 6.79 4.74 10.31
CA TYR A 10 7.19 3.88 11.40
C TYR A 10 8.71 3.62 11.38
N ASN A 11 9.41 4.08 12.42
CA ASN A 11 10.87 3.94 12.57
C ASN A 11 11.66 4.41 11.34
N ARG A 12 11.30 5.59 10.82
CA ARG A 12 11.90 6.20 9.64
C ARG A 12 12.43 7.59 10.00
N GLU A 13 13.62 7.90 9.57
CA GLU A 13 14.31 9.15 9.91
C GLU A 13 14.57 10.00 8.66
N GLN A 14 15.77 9.95 8.07
CA GLN A 14 16.12 10.76 6.91
C GLN A 14 15.15 10.60 5.73
N PRO A 15 14.72 9.38 5.31
CA PRO A 15 13.79 9.25 4.19
C PRO A 15 12.46 9.98 4.43
N LEU A 16 11.93 9.92 5.66
CA LEU A 16 10.74 10.68 6.05
C LEU A 16 10.92 12.19 5.86
N ARG A 17 12.07 12.75 6.32
CA ARG A 17 12.35 14.18 6.17
C ARG A 17 12.40 14.59 4.69
N GLU A 18 13.05 13.78 3.85
CA GLU A 18 13.15 14.02 2.41
C GLU A 18 11.78 13.94 1.72
N THR A 19 10.98 12.91 2.04
CA THR A 19 9.61 12.77 1.52
C THR A 19 8.72 13.96 1.93
N LEU A 20 8.82 14.42 3.18
CA LEU A 20 8.07 15.59 3.66
C LEU A 20 8.50 16.87 2.95
N ALA A 21 9.80 17.07 2.73
CA ALA A 21 10.30 18.22 1.98
C ALA A 21 9.73 18.24 0.55
N ASP A 22 9.70 17.10 -0.13
CA ASP A 22 9.12 16.98 -1.46
C ASP A 22 7.60 17.21 -1.48
N ALA A 23 6.88 16.68 -0.50
CA ALA A 23 5.44 16.85 -0.39
C ALA A 23 5.03 18.31 -0.14
N ILE A 24 5.76 19.02 0.75
CA ILE A 24 5.46 20.41 1.12
C ILE A 24 5.79 21.38 -0.02
N ARG A 25 6.81 21.10 -0.84
CA ARG A 25 7.21 21.98 -1.93
C ARG A 25 6.31 21.86 -3.17
N GLN A 26 5.34 20.96 -3.21
CA GLN A 26 4.45 20.80 -4.37
C GLN A 26 3.72 22.11 -4.69
N ASN A 27 3.80 22.52 -5.95
CA ASN A 27 3.07 23.68 -6.45
C ASN A 27 1.62 23.32 -6.79
N TYR A 28 0.80 23.11 -5.76
CA TYR A 28 -0.63 22.85 -5.87
C TYR A 28 -1.38 23.73 -4.85
N PRO A 29 -2.46 24.44 -5.25
CA PRO A 29 -3.01 25.53 -4.43
C PRO A 29 -3.71 25.08 -3.15
N ASN A 30 -4.32 23.89 -3.15
CA ASN A 30 -5.18 23.44 -2.06
C ASN A 30 -4.82 22.02 -1.63
N PHE A 31 -3.93 21.88 -0.66
CA PHE A 31 -3.62 20.59 -0.05
C PHE A 31 -3.23 20.73 1.41
N GLU A 32 -3.30 19.63 2.12
CA GLU A 32 -2.75 19.44 3.46
C GLU A 32 -1.88 18.18 3.48
N VAL A 33 -0.96 18.11 4.43
CA VAL A 33 -0.12 16.93 4.67
C VAL A 33 -0.43 16.40 6.07
N LEU A 34 -0.87 15.14 6.17
CA LEU A 34 -1.11 14.42 7.42
C LEU A 34 -0.02 13.37 7.60
N VAL A 35 0.73 13.48 8.69
CA VAL A 35 1.73 12.48 9.10
C VAL A 35 1.12 11.65 10.22
N ILE A 36 1.00 10.34 10.00
CA ILE A 36 0.53 9.39 11.03
C ILE A 36 1.74 8.63 11.52
N ASP A 37 2.28 9.12 12.61
CA ASP A 37 3.55 8.70 13.14
C ASP A 37 3.37 7.61 14.21
N GLN A 38 3.83 6.42 13.88
CA GLN A 38 3.79 5.22 14.70
C GLN A 38 5.13 4.96 15.41
N THR A 39 6.09 5.90 15.26
CA THR A 39 7.43 5.80 15.84
C THR A 39 7.39 6.20 17.32
N ARG A 40 7.92 5.35 18.18
CA ARG A 40 7.96 5.64 19.62
C ARG A 40 8.91 6.80 19.94
N THR A 41 10.07 6.82 19.31
CA THR A 41 11.13 7.83 19.54
C THR A 41 11.89 8.05 18.26
N HIS A 42 11.97 9.28 17.82
CA HIS A 42 12.83 9.71 16.72
C HIS A 42 14.21 10.12 17.18
N GLU A 43 15.15 10.14 16.25
CA GLU A 43 16.40 10.86 16.40
C GLU A 43 16.12 12.37 16.59
N SER A 44 17.00 13.06 17.31
CA SER A 44 16.78 14.47 17.66
C SER A 44 16.53 15.35 16.43
N GLU A 45 17.22 15.11 15.32
CA GLU A 45 17.09 15.88 14.10
C GLU A 45 15.69 15.72 13.48
N THR A 46 15.16 14.49 13.40
CA THR A 46 13.83 14.22 12.88
C THR A 46 12.75 14.76 13.81
N GLN A 47 12.93 14.61 15.13
CA GLN A 47 11.98 15.11 16.11
C GLN A 47 11.83 16.65 15.97
N VAL A 48 12.95 17.39 15.95
CA VAL A 48 12.95 18.84 15.79
C VAL A 48 12.30 19.25 14.46
N TYR A 49 12.65 18.57 13.36
CA TYR A 49 12.10 18.84 12.04
C TYR A 49 10.57 18.71 12.00
N LEU A 50 10.03 17.62 12.58
CA LEU A 50 8.58 17.39 12.66
C LEU A 50 7.88 18.44 13.53
N GLU A 51 8.48 18.84 14.66
CA GLU A 51 7.95 19.90 15.54
C GLU A 51 7.91 21.26 14.84
N GLU A 52 8.98 21.61 14.12
CA GLU A 52 9.05 22.87 13.35
C GLU A 52 7.98 22.91 12.26
N LEU A 53 7.84 21.84 11.47
CA LEU A 53 6.83 21.77 10.42
C LEU A 53 5.39 21.82 10.97
N ALA A 54 5.13 21.12 12.07
CA ALA A 54 3.82 21.14 12.72
C ALA A 54 3.51 22.52 13.29
N THR A 55 4.47 23.17 13.97
CA THR A 55 4.34 24.53 14.53
C THR A 55 4.11 25.57 13.43
N ALA A 56 4.79 25.42 12.29
CA ALA A 56 4.60 26.28 11.13
C ALA A 56 3.28 25.98 10.35
N GLY A 57 2.49 25.02 10.78
CA GLY A 57 1.24 24.61 10.10
C GLY A 57 1.46 23.99 8.72
N LYS A 58 2.68 23.51 8.42
CA LYS A 58 3.02 22.85 7.15
C LYS A 58 2.55 21.41 7.09
N ILE A 59 2.45 20.76 8.25
CA ILE A 59 1.93 19.40 8.41
C ILE A 59 0.94 19.33 9.58
N ARG A 60 0.07 18.34 9.52
CA ARG A 60 -0.72 17.88 10.67
C ARG A 60 -0.10 16.58 11.17
N TRP A 61 0.63 16.65 12.25
CA TRP A 61 1.36 15.53 12.82
C TRP A 61 0.59 14.86 13.94
N PHE A 62 0.33 13.56 13.78
CA PHE A 62 -0.41 12.74 14.74
C PHE A 62 0.46 11.57 15.19
N ARG A 63 0.83 11.55 16.47
CA ARG A 63 1.54 10.43 17.09
C ARG A 63 0.57 9.41 17.63
N VAL A 64 0.86 8.14 17.38
CA VAL A 64 0.08 6.99 17.85
C VAL A 64 0.98 5.96 18.51
N ASP A 65 0.44 5.16 19.44
CA ASP A 65 1.19 4.19 20.26
C ASP A 65 1.08 2.74 19.74
N TRP A 66 0.60 2.57 18.53
CA TRP A 66 0.44 1.29 17.85
C TRP A 66 1.08 1.34 16.45
N ALA A 67 1.45 0.17 15.87
CA ALA A 67 2.01 0.03 14.55
C ALA A 67 1.10 -0.85 13.67
N SER A 68 0.43 -0.23 12.70
CA SER A 68 -0.41 -0.91 11.70
C SER A 68 -0.66 0.02 10.53
N LEU A 69 -0.17 -0.32 9.34
CA LEU A 69 -0.36 0.50 8.15
C LEU A 69 -1.85 0.72 7.80
N PRO A 70 -2.72 -0.32 7.75
CA PRO A 70 -4.13 -0.11 7.47
C PRO A 70 -4.84 0.74 8.54
N ALA A 71 -4.48 0.57 9.82
CA ALA A 71 -5.03 1.39 10.89
C ALA A 71 -4.58 2.86 10.77
N ALA A 72 -3.32 3.13 10.42
CA ALA A 72 -2.81 4.47 10.18
C ALA A 72 -3.55 5.16 9.03
N ARG A 73 -3.80 4.45 7.92
CA ARG A 73 -4.61 4.97 6.81
C ARG A 73 -6.05 5.28 7.24
N ASN A 74 -6.70 4.37 7.96
CA ASN A 74 -8.04 4.61 8.49
C ASN A 74 -8.09 5.79 9.48
N TYR A 75 -7.05 5.93 10.30
CA TYR A 75 -6.92 7.05 11.24
C TYR A 75 -6.82 8.38 10.49
N ALA A 76 -6.04 8.44 9.42
CA ALA A 76 -5.89 9.60 8.57
C ALA A 76 -7.20 9.95 7.83
N VAL A 77 -7.89 8.97 7.26
CA VAL A 77 -9.18 9.16 6.56
C VAL A 77 -10.20 9.90 7.43
N ARG A 78 -10.28 9.60 8.72
CA ARG A 78 -11.18 10.28 9.65
C ARG A 78 -10.82 11.73 9.94
N ARG A 79 -9.61 12.17 9.58
CA ARG A 79 -9.04 13.50 9.86
C ARG A 79 -8.78 14.33 8.62
N ALA A 80 -8.72 13.68 7.48
CA ALA A 80 -8.55 14.31 6.18
C ALA A 80 -9.77 15.19 5.86
N VAL A 81 -9.52 16.36 5.33
CA VAL A 81 -10.56 17.31 4.91
C VAL A 81 -10.61 17.48 3.38
N GLY A 82 -9.68 16.84 2.66
CA GLY A 82 -9.61 16.88 1.20
C GLY A 82 -10.73 16.10 0.53
N GLU A 83 -11.14 16.58 -0.64
CA GLU A 83 -12.01 15.85 -1.56
C GLU A 83 -11.33 14.61 -2.13
N ILE A 84 -9.99 14.66 -2.20
CA ILE A 84 -9.11 13.56 -2.59
C ILE A 84 -8.20 13.23 -1.42
N ILE A 85 -8.08 11.94 -1.09
CA ILE A 85 -7.15 11.43 -0.09
C ILE A 85 -6.05 10.66 -0.84
N LEU A 86 -4.83 11.15 -0.79
CA LEU A 86 -3.67 10.60 -1.46
C LEU A 86 -2.75 9.93 -0.43
N PHE A 87 -2.52 8.65 -0.57
CA PHE A 87 -1.58 7.88 0.25
C PHE A 87 -0.24 7.73 -0.47
N ILE A 88 0.81 8.08 0.23
CA ILE A 88 2.20 7.83 -0.18
C ILE A 88 2.97 7.25 1.01
N ASP A 89 4.06 6.50 0.72
CA ASP A 89 4.94 6.00 1.76
C ASP A 89 5.93 7.10 2.22
N ASP A 90 6.64 6.83 3.30
CA ASP A 90 7.60 7.75 3.94
C ASP A 90 9.02 7.67 3.36
N ASP A 91 9.21 6.92 2.27
CA ASP A 91 10.46 6.74 1.54
C ASP A 91 10.26 6.89 0.02
N VAL A 92 9.64 8.00 -0.37
CA VAL A 92 9.39 8.33 -1.78
C VAL A 92 9.97 9.68 -2.17
N GLN A 93 10.31 9.84 -3.45
CA GLN A 93 10.66 11.11 -4.07
C GLN A 93 9.55 11.55 -5.01
N LEU A 94 9.09 12.77 -4.84
CA LEU A 94 7.96 13.32 -5.60
C LEU A 94 8.46 14.35 -6.61
N PRO A 95 8.17 14.18 -7.92
CA PRO A 95 8.46 15.20 -8.91
C PRO A 95 7.51 16.38 -8.79
N ASP A 96 7.88 17.50 -9.39
CA ASP A 96 6.99 18.66 -9.51
C ASP A 96 5.71 18.28 -10.29
N GLY A 97 4.58 18.82 -9.84
CA GLY A 97 3.29 18.55 -10.48
C GLY A 97 2.62 17.21 -10.10
N PHE A 98 3.21 16.45 -9.18
CA PHE A 98 2.67 15.16 -8.74
C PHE A 98 1.22 15.26 -8.22
N LEU A 99 0.92 16.26 -7.37
CA LEU A 99 -0.45 16.47 -6.87
C LEU A 99 -1.41 16.86 -7.98
N ALA A 100 -0.97 17.71 -8.91
CA ALA A 100 -1.78 18.14 -10.05
C ALA A 100 -2.13 16.98 -10.98
N ALA A 101 -1.20 16.05 -11.21
CA ALA A 101 -1.44 14.84 -12.00
C ALA A 101 -2.53 13.95 -11.37
N HIS A 102 -2.49 13.73 -10.06
CA HIS A 102 -3.57 13.02 -9.37
C HIS A 102 -4.92 13.74 -9.50
N ALA A 103 -4.97 15.04 -9.21
CA ALA A 103 -6.21 15.82 -9.21
C ALA A 103 -6.88 15.88 -10.60
N GLY A 104 -6.10 16.03 -11.66
CA GLY A 104 -6.59 16.13 -13.04
C GLY A 104 -7.47 14.96 -13.45
N ASN A 105 -7.10 13.75 -13.04
CA ASN A 105 -7.88 12.55 -13.35
C ASN A 105 -9.31 12.58 -12.79
N TYR A 106 -9.49 13.16 -11.61
CA TYR A 106 -10.82 13.23 -10.97
C TYR A 106 -11.71 14.31 -11.57
N LEU A 107 -11.13 15.35 -12.14
CA LEU A 107 -11.89 16.38 -12.87
C LEU A 107 -12.44 15.83 -14.19
N GLU A 108 -11.66 15.03 -14.88
CA GLU A 108 -12.01 14.50 -16.20
C GLU A 108 -12.88 13.23 -16.14
N LYS A 109 -12.77 12.44 -15.06
CA LYS A 109 -13.36 11.10 -14.95
C LYS A 109 -14.19 10.96 -13.68
N PRO A 110 -15.49 11.30 -13.69
CA PRO A 110 -16.34 11.27 -12.49
C PRO A 110 -16.56 9.84 -11.94
N ASP A 111 -16.43 8.81 -12.75
CA ASP A 111 -16.61 7.40 -12.39
C ASP A 111 -15.33 6.75 -11.81
N VAL A 112 -14.22 7.50 -11.76
CA VAL A 112 -12.97 7.06 -11.13
C VAL A 112 -13.04 7.29 -9.64
N GLY A 113 -12.98 6.22 -8.86
CA GLY A 113 -12.89 6.25 -7.40
C GLY A 113 -11.46 6.22 -6.87
N CYS A 114 -10.52 5.71 -7.67
CA CYS A 114 -9.10 5.62 -7.32
C CYS A 114 -8.22 5.95 -8.53
N VAL A 115 -7.15 6.71 -8.28
CA VAL A 115 -6.04 6.90 -9.22
C VAL A 115 -4.82 6.15 -8.70
N ALA A 116 -4.35 5.21 -9.52
CA ALA A 116 -3.11 4.46 -9.30
C ALA A 116 -1.97 5.16 -10.05
N GLY A 117 -1.01 5.72 -9.35
CA GLY A 117 0.13 6.38 -9.96
C GLY A 117 1.24 5.38 -10.34
N ARG A 118 2.10 5.80 -11.26
CA ARG A 118 3.29 5.05 -11.66
C ARG A 118 4.34 5.08 -10.56
N VAL A 119 4.95 3.93 -10.26
CA VAL A 119 5.99 3.80 -9.24
C VAL A 119 7.28 3.30 -9.88
N PHE A 120 8.32 4.10 -9.81
CA PHE A 120 9.68 3.69 -10.16
C PHE A 120 10.38 3.16 -8.92
N ASP A 121 10.72 1.88 -8.90
CA ASP A 121 11.54 1.31 -7.83
C ASP A 121 13.02 1.69 -8.08
N ARG A 122 13.66 2.38 -7.14
CA ARG A 122 15.07 2.83 -7.24
C ARG A 122 16.00 1.71 -7.71
N MET A 123 15.90 0.54 -7.10
CA MET A 123 16.74 -0.63 -7.45
C MET A 123 16.60 -1.03 -8.92
N LYS A 124 15.42 -0.89 -9.52
CA LYS A 124 15.21 -1.19 -10.95
C LYS A 124 15.76 -0.09 -11.84
N LEU A 125 15.62 1.18 -11.44
CA LEU A 125 16.23 2.31 -12.16
C LEU A 125 17.74 2.20 -12.18
N ASP A 126 18.36 1.89 -11.05
CA ASP A 126 19.82 1.72 -10.96
C ASP A 126 20.32 0.59 -11.86
N ASN A 127 19.61 -0.54 -11.88
CA ASN A 127 19.94 -1.69 -12.72
C ASN A 127 19.70 -1.44 -14.22
N SER A 128 18.85 -0.49 -14.58
CA SER A 128 18.51 -0.13 -15.95
C SER A 128 19.32 1.04 -16.51
N GLY A 129 20.22 1.62 -15.72
CA GLY A 129 20.93 2.83 -16.09
C GLY A 129 20.07 4.10 -16.04
N GLY A 130 18.97 4.06 -15.28
CA GLY A 130 18.08 5.22 -15.08
C GLY A 130 17.04 5.40 -16.19
N ASP A 131 16.79 4.40 -17.03
CA ASP A 131 15.76 4.49 -18.09
C ASP A 131 14.35 4.48 -17.51
N LEU A 132 13.70 5.64 -17.49
CA LEU A 132 12.35 5.84 -17.02
C LEU A 132 11.26 5.31 -17.99
N ALA A 133 11.63 4.92 -19.21
CA ALA A 133 10.70 4.36 -20.20
C ALA A 133 10.46 2.86 -20.04
N ILE A 134 11.14 2.20 -19.09
CA ILE A 134 10.98 0.76 -18.86
C ILE A 134 9.53 0.42 -18.51
N GLU A 135 8.99 -0.54 -19.22
CA GLU A 135 7.69 -1.13 -18.94
C GLU A 135 7.86 -2.56 -18.42
N TYR A 136 7.15 -2.90 -17.34
CA TYR A 136 7.13 -4.26 -16.77
C TYR A 136 5.74 -4.76 -16.40
N LEU A 137 4.72 -4.32 -17.14
CA LEU A 137 3.40 -4.92 -17.03
C LEU A 137 3.45 -6.34 -17.61
N PRO A 138 3.13 -7.37 -16.84
CA PRO A 138 3.07 -8.74 -17.35
C PRO A 138 1.78 -8.95 -18.14
N ARG A 139 1.74 -8.55 -19.42
CA ARG A 139 0.58 -8.71 -20.31
C ARG A 139 0.06 -10.14 -20.33
N GLU A 140 0.98 -11.10 -20.41
CA GLU A 140 0.65 -12.53 -20.41
C GLU A 140 -0.08 -12.95 -19.12
N ALA A 141 0.23 -12.33 -18.00
CA ALA A 141 -0.46 -12.57 -16.74
C ALA A 141 -1.92 -12.09 -16.80
N MET A 142 -2.17 -10.95 -17.42
CA MET A 142 -3.52 -10.42 -17.60
C MET A 142 -4.36 -11.34 -18.49
N ASP A 143 -3.81 -11.79 -19.61
CA ASP A 143 -4.48 -12.64 -20.60
C ASP A 143 -4.68 -14.07 -20.08
N ALA A 144 -3.70 -14.63 -19.38
CA ALA A 144 -3.75 -16.00 -18.88
C ALA A 144 -4.60 -16.19 -17.61
N GLY A 145 -5.23 -15.14 -17.08
CA GLY A 145 -6.02 -15.19 -15.85
C GLY A 145 -5.19 -15.42 -14.59
N ILE A 146 -3.87 -15.18 -14.64
CA ILE A 146 -2.98 -15.07 -13.47
C ILE A 146 -2.82 -13.61 -13.04
N ALA A 147 -3.54 -12.70 -13.65
CA ALA A 147 -3.61 -11.28 -13.34
C ALA A 147 -3.85 -11.00 -11.85
N TRP A 148 -4.63 -11.86 -11.20
CA TRP A 148 -4.92 -11.76 -9.76
C TRP A 148 -3.70 -11.90 -8.86
N TYR A 149 -2.59 -12.45 -9.36
CA TYR A 149 -1.33 -12.49 -8.63
C TYR A 149 -0.50 -11.22 -8.82
N PHE A 150 -0.61 -10.58 -10.01
CA PHE A 150 0.18 -9.41 -10.40
C PHE A 150 -0.65 -8.11 -10.45
N ILE A 151 -1.77 -8.07 -9.74
CA ILE A 151 -2.75 -6.97 -9.82
C ILE A 151 -2.19 -5.59 -9.47
N ASP A 152 -1.12 -5.55 -8.72
CA ASP A 152 -0.40 -4.36 -8.25
C ASP A 152 0.86 -4.02 -9.09
N LEU A 153 1.21 -4.84 -10.07
CA LEU A 153 2.43 -4.68 -10.86
C LEU A 153 2.21 -3.95 -12.19
N VAL A 154 1.45 -2.86 -12.19
CA VAL A 154 1.27 -2.04 -13.39
C VAL A 154 2.35 -1.00 -13.49
N HIS A 155 3.12 -1.03 -14.60
CA HIS A 155 4.15 -0.04 -14.90
C HIS A 155 4.27 0.13 -16.41
N THR A 156 3.58 1.11 -16.97
CA THR A 156 3.50 1.39 -18.41
C THR A 156 3.43 2.89 -18.66
N VAL A 157 3.70 3.33 -19.86
CA VAL A 157 3.58 4.73 -20.28
C VAL A 157 2.16 5.12 -20.72
N LYS A 158 1.22 4.16 -20.74
CA LYS A 158 -0.15 4.41 -21.20
C LYS A 158 -1.13 4.42 -20.02
N PRO A 159 -1.96 5.47 -19.92
CA PRO A 159 -3.04 5.49 -18.93
C PRO A 159 -4.09 4.44 -19.30
N GLN A 160 -4.62 3.73 -18.28
CA GLN A 160 -5.59 2.65 -18.50
C GLN A 160 -6.35 2.31 -17.22
N GLN A 161 -7.47 1.62 -17.36
CA GLN A 161 -8.15 1.03 -16.21
C GLN A 161 -7.35 -0.18 -15.70
N VAL A 162 -7.21 -0.28 -14.37
CA VAL A 162 -6.44 -1.34 -13.70
C VAL A 162 -7.26 -2.01 -12.60
N LEU A 163 -6.72 -3.10 -12.02
CA LEU A 163 -7.40 -3.88 -10.98
C LEU A 163 -7.10 -3.35 -9.58
N SER A 164 -5.95 -2.75 -9.37
CA SER A 164 -5.46 -2.30 -8.08
C SER A 164 -4.49 -1.14 -8.25
N ALA A 165 -4.01 -0.59 -7.13
CA ALA A 165 -2.97 0.42 -7.05
C ALA A 165 -1.85 -0.08 -6.14
N ARG A 166 -0.66 0.54 -6.22
CA ARG A 166 0.42 0.31 -5.25
C ARG A 166 0.22 1.21 -4.04
N GLY A 167 0.37 0.64 -2.84
CA GLY A 167 0.13 1.32 -1.57
C GLY A 167 0.91 2.62 -1.37
N CYS A 168 2.10 2.71 -1.98
CA CYS A 168 2.95 3.89 -1.93
C CYS A 168 2.57 5.01 -2.91
N ASN A 169 1.57 4.80 -3.80
CA ASN A 169 1.12 5.79 -4.78
C ASN A 169 -0.33 5.56 -5.22
N MET A 170 -1.25 5.90 -4.36
CA MET A 170 -2.68 5.76 -4.64
C MET A 170 -3.49 6.89 -4.04
N SER A 171 -4.43 7.42 -4.80
CA SER A 171 -5.39 8.40 -4.28
C SER A 171 -6.83 7.92 -4.45
N PHE A 172 -7.74 8.44 -3.63
CA PHE A 172 -9.15 8.07 -3.63
C PHE A 172 -10.02 9.31 -3.48
N ARG A 173 -11.22 9.30 -4.07
CA ARG A 173 -12.25 10.27 -3.68
C ARG A 173 -12.62 10.04 -2.21
N SER A 174 -12.81 11.12 -1.46
CA SER A 174 -13.26 11.02 -0.07
C SER A 174 -14.62 10.34 0.06
N SER A 175 -15.48 10.43 -0.97
CA SER A 175 -16.77 9.74 -1.04
C SER A 175 -16.66 8.20 -0.99
N VAL A 176 -15.55 7.62 -1.43
CA VAL A 176 -15.26 6.18 -1.28
C VAL A 176 -15.33 5.76 0.19
N PHE A 177 -14.84 6.61 1.08
CA PHE A 177 -14.85 6.36 2.51
C PHE A 177 -16.16 6.81 3.18
N ALA A 178 -16.69 7.96 2.78
CA ALA A 178 -17.86 8.57 3.40
C ALA A 178 -19.17 7.91 2.94
N GLU A 179 -19.35 7.69 1.65
CA GLU A 179 -20.60 7.22 1.06
C GLU A 179 -20.62 5.71 0.86
N CYS A 180 -19.51 5.12 0.34
CA CYS A 180 -19.42 3.66 0.18
C CYS A 180 -19.05 2.94 1.49
N GLY A 181 -18.68 3.68 2.54
CA GLY A 181 -18.33 3.12 3.85
C GLY A 181 -17.06 2.26 3.86
N LEU A 182 -16.24 2.32 2.80
CA LEU A 182 -15.05 1.48 2.71
C LEU A 182 -13.98 1.92 3.73
N ARG A 183 -13.27 0.93 4.27
CA ARG A 183 -12.13 1.12 5.17
C ARG A 183 -11.05 0.09 4.81
N PHE A 184 -9.80 0.42 5.07
CA PHE A 184 -8.72 -0.56 5.02
C PHE A 184 -8.95 -1.63 6.09
N ASP A 185 -8.74 -2.88 5.74
CA ASP A 185 -8.98 -3.98 6.67
C ASP A 185 -7.77 -4.16 7.61
N GLU A 186 -7.95 -3.81 8.87
CA GLU A 186 -6.90 -3.83 9.89
C GLU A 186 -6.44 -5.24 10.31
N ARG A 187 -7.06 -6.30 9.75
CA ARG A 187 -6.63 -7.68 9.91
C ARG A 187 -5.41 -8.04 9.05
N PHE A 188 -5.05 -7.18 8.07
CA PHE A 188 -3.77 -7.30 7.36
C PHE A 188 -2.63 -6.87 8.27
N ALA A 189 -1.93 -7.86 8.83
CA ALA A 189 -0.91 -7.68 9.87
C ALA A 189 0.52 -7.69 9.31
N GLY A 190 1.47 -7.31 10.15
CA GLY A 190 2.91 -7.32 9.85
C GLY A 190 3.23 -6.44 8.66
N SER A 191 3.72 -7.01 7.56
CA SER A 191 4.04 -6.28 6.33
C SER A 191 2.84 -5.61 5.66
N ALA A 192 1.62 -5.89 6.11
CA ALA A 192 0.36 -5.42 5.52
C ALA A 192 0.20 -5.70 4.01
N VAL A 193 1.08 -6.47 3.39
CA VAL A 193 1.05 -6.80 1.96
C VAL A 193 -0.35 -7.22 1.52
N ARG A 194 -0.82 -6.76 0.37
CA ARG A 194 -2.16 -7.01 -0.20
C ARG A 194 -3.32 -6.24 0.48
N GLU A 195 -3.09 -5.39 1.46
CA GLU A 195 -4.16 -4.59 2.07
C GLU A 195 -4.76 -3.60 1.06
N GLU A 196 -3.93 -2.97 0.24
CA GLU A 196 -4.33 -2.10 -0.87
C GLU A 196 -5.04 -2.88 -1.98
N SER A 197 -4.59 -4.11 -2.27
CA SER A 197 -5.24 -4.98 -3.24
C SER A 197 -6.63 -5.37 -2.77
N ASP A 198 -6.79 -5.75 -1.49
CA ASP A 198 -8.10 -6.01 -0.86
C ASP A 198 -9.02 -4.80 -0.96
N PHE A 199 -8.52 -3.61 -0.61
CA PHE A 199 -9.29 -2.37 -0.67
C PHE A 199 -9.75 -2.06 -2.11
N CYS A 200 -8.84 -2.15 -3.07
CA CYS A 200 -9.12 -1.90 -4.48
C CYS A 200 -10.16 -2.87 -5.07
N LEU A 201 -10.09 -4.16 -4.71
CA LEU A 201 -11.09 -5.14 -5.15
C LEU A 201 -12.49 -4.83 -4.59
N ARG A 202 -12.57 -4.41 -3.31
CA ARG A 202 -13.84 -3.98 -2.71
C ARG A 202 -14.35 -2.66 -3.30
N LEU A 203 -13.47 -1.72 -3.63
CA LEU A 203 -13.84 -0.50 -4.34
C LEU A 203 -14.49 -0.82 -5.70
N ARG A 204 -13.88 -1.71 -6.48
CA ARG A 204 -14.42 -2.12 -7.78
C ARG A 204 -15.80 -2.77 -7.68
N SER A 205 -16.09 -3.46 -6.58
CA SER A 205 -17.44 -4.03 -6.35
C SER A 205 -18.53 -2.98 -6.15
N THR A 206 -18.17 -1.73 -5.88
CA THR A 206 -19.11 -0.59 -5.84
C THR A 206 -19.45 -0.02 -7.23
N GLY A 207 -18.79 -0.51 -8.29
CA GLY A 207 -18.93 0.01 -9.65
C GLY A 207 -17.95 1.12 -10.00
N MET A 208 -17.20 1.66 -9.05
CA MET A 208 -16.17 2.68 -9.30
C MET A 208 -14.94 2.07 -10.00
N LYS A 209 -14.31 2.87 -10.85
CA LYS A 209 -13.11 2.48 -11.59
C LYS A 209 -11.84 2.85 -10.85
N ILE A 210 -10.78 2.07 -11.11
CA ILE A 210 -9.40 2.40 -10.75
C ILE A 210 -8.68 2.78 -12.04
N TRP A 211 -8.14 3.99 -12.08
CA TRP A 211 -7.47 4.53 -13.25
C TRP A 211 -5.97 4.66 -13.00
N TYR A 212 -5.17 4.03 -13.84
CA TYR A 212 -3.73 4.18 -13.81
C TYR A 212 -3.33 5.39 -14.67
N ASP A 213 -2.54 6.29 -14.06
CA ASP A 213 -1.96 7.43 -14.76
C ASP A 213 -0.43 7.42 -14.62
N PRO A 214 0.32 7.24 -15.74
CA PRO A 214 1.77 7.28 -15.70
C PRO A 214 2.36 8.65 -15.37
N ASN A 215 1.60 9.75 -15.50
CA ASN A 215 2.05 11.10 -15.15
C ASN A 215 2.00 11.35 -13.64
N ALA A 216 1.13 10.66 -12.91
CA ALA A 216 1.09 10.67 -11.45
C ALA A 216 2.20 9.74 -10.90
N CYS A 217 3.45 10.05 -11.21
CA CYS A 217 4.58 9.17 -10.92
C CYS A 217 5.39 9.61 -9.70
N LEU A 218 6.04 8.64 -9.06
CA LEU A 218 7.02 8.86 -8.00
C LEU A 218 8.15 7.83 -8.07
N VAL A 219 9.26 8.10 -7.38
CA VAL A 219 10.32 7.10 -7.14
C VAL A 219 10.18 6.58 -5.71
N HIS A 220 10.05 5.27 -5.57
CA HIS A 220 10.05 4.57 -4.28
C HIS A 220 11.49 4.11 -3.96
N LEU A 221 12.02 4.55 -2.84
CA LEU A 221 13.40 4.31 -2.45
C LEU A 221 13.62 2.85 -2.04
N GLY A 222 12.61 2.25 -1.39
CA GLY A 222 12.66 0.86 -0.93
C GLY A 222 13.67 0.67 0.20
N GLU A 223 13.62 1.54 1.19
CA GLU A 223 14.54 1.52 2.33
C GLU A 223 14.43 0.22 3.11
N GLU A 224 15.58 -0.36 3.47
CA GLU A 224 15.65 -1.67 4.12
C GLU A 224 15.25 -1.63 5.59
N SER A 225 15.44 -0.50 6.28
CA SER A 225 15.12 -0.32 7.70
C SER A 225 13.84 0.49 7.89
N GLY A 226 13.08 0.19 8.92
CA GLY A 226 11.80 0.83 9.23
C GLY A 226 10.66 0.41 8.30
N GLY A 227 9.47 1.02 8.51
CA GLY A 227 8.26 0.68 7.76
C GLY A 227 7.76 -0.74 8.00
N CYS A 228 6.82 -1.17 7.15
CA CYS A 228 6.22 -2.51 7.24
C CYS A 228 7.12 -3.63 6.69
N HIS A 229 8.13 -3.29 5.91
CA HIS A 229 9.02 -4.23 5.22
C HIS A 229 10.43 -4.23 5.77
N ASP A 230 10.59 -4.03 7.09
CA ASP A 230 11.91 -4.13 7.70
C ASP A 230 12.54 -5.49 7.41
N VAL A 231 13.39 -5.53 6.39
CA VAL A 231 14.09 -6.75 5.95
C VAL A 231 15.15 -7.20 6.94
N THR A 232 15.57 -6.31 7.84
CA THR A 232 16.57 -6.62 8.89
C THR A 232 15.97 -7.50 9.96
N THR A 233 14.66 -7.40 10.17
CA THR A 233 13.90 -8.13 11.18
C THR A 233 13.03 -9.26 10.62
N ARG A 234 13.37 -9.84 9.46
CA ARG A 234 12.59 -10.94 8.85
C ARG A 234 12.34 -12.11 9.80
N SER A 235 11.57 -11.80 10.83
CA SER A 235 11.15 -12.71 11.88
C SER A 235 10.28 -13.83 11.31
N ILE A 236 10.13 -14.90 12.06
CA ILE A 236 9.17 -15.97 11.75
C ILE A 236 7.77 -15.38 11.57
N GLU A 237 7.40 -14.43 12.42
CA GLU A 237 6.11 -13.74 12.35
C GLU A 237 5.91 -12.99 11.03
N TYR A 238 6.93 -12.26 10.55
CA TYR A 238 6.88 -11.62 9.24
C TYR A 238 6.61 -12.62 8.12
N GLN A 239 7.27 -13.79 8.12
CA GLN A 239 7.06 -14.82 7.10
C GLN A 239 5.64 -15.39 7.15
N ILE A 240 5.11 -15.63 8.35
CA ILE A 240 3.73 -16.15 8.52
C ILE A 240 2.72 -15.09 8.07
N THR A 241 2.87 -13.82 8.48
CA THR A 241 1.94 -12.75 8.13
C THR A 241 1.99 -12.41 6.64
N PHE A 242 3.14 -12.56 5.97
CA PHE A 242 3.22 -12.45 4.51
C PHE A 242 2.27 -13.41 3.81
N TYR A 243 2.31 -14.70 4.15
CA TYR A 243 1.40 -15.68 3.55
C TYR A 243 -0.05 -15.50 4.04
N HIS A 244 -0.25 -15.21 5.32
CA HIS A 244 -1.57 -14.88 5.87
C HIS A 244 -2.29 -13.81 5.05
N ASN A 245 -1.62 -12.71 4.77
CA ASN A 245 -2.21 -11.58 4.04
C ASN A 245 -2.57 -11.95 2.60
N HIS A 246 -1.73 -12.72 1.90
CA HIS A 246 -2.06 -13.22 0.58
C HIS A 246 -3.30 -14.13 0.60
N PHE A 247 -3.37 -15.06 1.56
CA PHE A 247 -4.53 -15.92 1.70
C PHE A 247 -5.79 -15.16 2.10
N LEU A 248 -5.67 -14.23 3.05
CA LEU A 248 -6.79 -13.42 3.51
C LEU A 248 -7.39 -12.62 2.35
N MET A 249 -6.56 -11.94 1.54
CA MET A 249 -7.01 -11.20 0.37
C MET A 249 -7.73 -12.11 -0.63
N GLY A 250 -7.15 -13.26 -0.96
CA GLY A 250 -7.74 -14.22 -1.89
C GLY A 250 -9.09 -14.74 -1.41
N LEU A 251 -9.14 -15.26 -0.19
CA LEU A 251 -10.35 -15.87 0.39
C LEU A 251 -11.51 -14.86 0.54
N LYS A 252 -11.21 -13.57 0.74
CA LYS A 252 -12.22 -12.53 0.86
C LYS A 252 -12.79 -12.06 -0.48
N ASN A 253 -11.98 -12.00 -1.52
CA ASN A 253 -12.30 -11.20 -2.71
C ASN A 253 -12.35 -12.02 -4.01
N LEU A 254 -11.81 -13.23 -4.04
CA LEU A 254 -11.69 -14.00 -5.26
C LEU A 254 -12.70 -15.16 -5.30
N THR A 255 -13.14 -15.52 -6.49
CA THR A 255 -13.91 -16.77 -6.68
C THR A 255 -13.05 -17.99 -6.36
N VAL A 256 -13.66 -19.14 -6.09
CA VAL A 256 -12.94 -20.38 -5.76
C VAL A 256 -11.88 -20.70 -6.82
N PHE A 257 -12.22 -20.57 -8.10
CA PHE A 257 -11.30 -20.85 -9.20
C PHE A 257 -10.12 -19.86 -9.24
N GLN A 258 -10.38 -18.57 -9.03
CA GLN A 258 -9.35 -17.53 -8.92
C GLN A 258 -8.45 -17.76 -7.70
N CYS A 259 -9.02 -18.14 -6.54
CA CYS A 259 -8.27 -18.52 -5.34
C CYS A 259 -7.29 -19.65 -5.62
N LEU A 260 -7.76 -20.73 -6.24
CA LEU A 260 -6.92 -21.90 -6.55
C LEU A 260 -5.72 -21.49 -7.44
N ARG A 261 -5.97 -20.69 -8.48
CA ARG A 261 -4.90 -20.19 -9.38
C ARG A 261 -3.95 -19.24 -8.65
N PHE A 262 -4.47 -18.31 -7.85
CA PHE A 262 -3.68 -17.37 -7.08
C PHE A 262 -2.78 -18.08 -6.06
N PHE A 263 -3.33 -19.04 -5.32
CA PHE A 263 -2.60 -19.82 -4.32
C PHE A 263 -1.56 -20.75 -4.97
N ALA A 264 -1.90 -21.37 -6.10
CA ALA A 264 -0.93 -22.14 -6.87
C ALA A 264 0.24 -21.26 -7.35
N LYS A 265 -0.02 -20.03 -7.83
CA LYS A 265 1.04 -19.10 -8.22
C LYS A 265 1.85 -18.59 -7.04
N LEU A 266 1.20 -18.31 -5.91
CA LEU A 266 1.87 -17.97 -4.65
C LEU A 266 2.83 -19.10 -4.22
N PHE A 267 2.38 -20.35 -4.29
CA PHE A 267 3.19 -21.52 -4.00
C PHE A 267 4.38 -21.64 -4.96
N ASP A 268 4.12 -21.57 -6.27
CA ASP A 268 5.12 -21.67 -7.33
C ASP A 268 6.24 -20.63 -7.16
N CYS A 269 5.86 -19.36 -6.96
CA CYS A 269 6.82 -18.27 -6.85
C CYS A 269 7.52 -18.24 -5.49
N HIS A 270 6.78 -18.31 -4.40
CA HIS A 270 7.33 -18.03 -3.07
C HIS A 270 7.79 -19.26 -2.30
N VAL A 271 7.23 -20.45 -2.57
CA VAL A 271 7.69 -21.70 -1.95
C VAL A 271 8.73 -22.38 -2.83
N LEU A 272 8.42 -22.65 -4.10
CA LEU A 272 9.35 -23.33 -5.02
C LEU A 272 10.46 -22.40 -5.52
N GLY A 273 10.23 -21.10 -5.53
CA GLY A 273 11.22 -20.10 -5.94
C GLY A 273 11.34 -19.92 -7.46
N HIS A 274 10.28 -20.24 -8.20
CA HIS A 274 10.22 -19.99 -9.65
C HIS A 274 10.05 -18.50 -9.98
N PRO A 275 10.30 -18.09 -11.24
CA PRO A 275 10.09 -16.71 -11.67
C PRO A 275 8.65 -16.25 -11.36
N PRO A 276 8.48 -14.95 -11.03
CA PRO A 276 9.49 -13.88 -11.00
C PRO A 276 10.28 -13.76 -9.68
N CYS A 277 10.03 -14.60 -8.67
CA CYS A 277 10.62 -14.43 -7.33
C CYS A 277 12.08 -14.92 -7.22
N HIS A 278 12.55 -15.79 -8.13
CA HIS A 278 13.94 -16.27 -8.22
C HIS A 278 14.59 -16.63 -6.87
N LYS A 279 13.86 -17.35 -6.00
CA LYS A 279 14.38 -17.76 -4.69
C LYS A 279 15.22 -19.04 -4.79
N SER A 280 16.13 -19.23 -3.83
CA SER A 280 16.92 -20.46 -3.71
C SER A 280 16.03 -21.70 -3.70
N ARG A 281 16.38 -22.71 -4.52
CA ARG A 281 15.66 -24.00 -4.65
C ARG A 281 16.25 -25.12 -3.82
N SER A 282 17.09 -24.79 -2.82
CA SER A 282 17.58 -25.80 -1.86
C SER A 282 16.40 -26.49 -1.16
N PRO A 283 16.40 -27.84 -1.05
CA PRO A 283 15.30 -28.60 -0.42
C PRO A 283 14.96 -28.09 0.98
N LEU A 284 15.97 -27.79 1.80
CA LEU A 284 15.75 -27.26 3.15
C LEU A 284 15.01 -25.92 3.12
N LYS A 285 15.40 -25.00 2.23
CA LYS A 285 14.72 -23.70 2.09
C LYS A 285 13.30 -23.83 1.56
N ILE A 286 13.04 -24.81 0.70
CA ILE A 286 11.67 -25.12 0.22
C ILE A 286 10.83 -25.61 1.39
N ILE A 287 11.31 -26.57 2.21
CA ILE A 287 10.61 -27.10 3.38
C ILE A 287 10.25 -25.98 4.36
N VAL A 288 11.21 -25.11 4.67
CA VAL A 288 10.97 -23.97 5.58
C VAL A 288 9.90 -23.02 5.02
N ARG A 289 9.94 -22.68 3.72
CA ARG A 289 8.92 -21.83 3.11
C ARG A 289 7.56 -22.50 3.03
N LEU A 290 7.52 -23.81 2.81
CA LEU A 290 6.30 -24.60 2.85
C LEU A 290 5.63 -24.56 4.24
N SER A 291 6.41 -24.66 5.32
CA SER A 291 5.85 -24.51 6.67
C SER A 291 5.23 -23.14 6.91
N PHE A 292 5.86 -22.06 6.47
CA PHE A 292 5.27 -20.71 6.55
C PHE A 292 4.02 -20.55 5.68
N TYR A 293 3.99 -21.17 4.50
CA TYR A 293 2.82 -21.18 3.62
C TYR A 293 1.62 -21.83 4.31
N ILE A 294 1.83 -23.02 4.93
CA ILE A 294 0.79 -23.74 5.67
C ILE A 294 0.33 -22.95 6.90
N LEU A 295 1.26 -22.45 7.71
CA LEU A 295 0.93 -21.66 8.90
C LEU A 295 0.21 -20.36 8.54
N GLY A 296 0.60 -19.68 7.46
CA GLY A 296 -0.08 -18.49 6.95
C GLY A 296 -1.52 -18.79 6.50
N PHE A 297 -1.75 -19.93 5.83
CA PHE A 297 -3.09 -20.36 5.45
C PHE A 297 -3.99 -20.62 6.66
N ILE A 298 -3.48 -21.38 7.64
CA ILE A 298 -4.20 -21.64 8.91
C ILE A 298 -4.51 -20.34 9.63
N SER A 299 -3.54 -19.41 9.69
CA SER A 299 -3.73 -18.11 10.31
C SER A 299 -4.82 -17.29 9.62
N ALA A 300 -4.86 -17.27 8.28
CA ALA A 300 -5.89 -16.57 7.52
C ALA A 300 -7.30 -17.16 7.76
N LEU A 301 -7.42 -18.50 7.76
CA LEU A 301 -8.69 -19.17 8.09
C LEU A 301 -9.16 -18.81 9.51
N ASN A 302 -8.27 -18.85 10.49
CA ASN A 302 -8.59 -18.47 11.87
C ASN A 302 -9.07 -17.01 11.97
N THR A 303 -8.46 -16.09 11.20
CA THR A 303 -8.88 -14.70 11.14
C THR A 303 -10.31 -14.57 10.58
N LEU A 304 -10.63 -15.30 9.52
CA LEU A 304 -11.97 -15.30 8.93
C LEU A 304 -13.01 -15.94 9.88
N ILE A 305 -12.70 -17.07 10.49
CA ILE A 305 -13.60 -17.74 11.44
C ILE A 305 -13.90 -16.81 12.62
N LYS A 306 -12.89 -16.18 13.21
CA LYS A 306 -13.09 -15.21 14.31
C LYS A 306 -13.97 -14.02 13.89
N SER A 307 -13.85 -13.53 12.64
CA SER A 307 -14.69 -12.45 12.17
C SER A 307 -16.17 -12.84 12.00
N LEU A 308 -16.44 -14.09 11.65
CA LEU A 308 -17.81 -14.61 11.57
C LEU A 308 -18.47 -14.74 12.95
N TRP A 309 -17.68 -15.04 13.99
CA TRP A 309 -18.18 -15.17 15.37
C TRP A 309 -18.43 -13.81 16.05
N ASN A 310 -17.74 -12.76 15.62
CA ASN A 310 -17.82 -11.42 16.22
C ASN A 310 -18.75 -10.47 15.44
N ASP A 311 -19.80 -10.96 14.84
CA ASP A 311 -20.86 -10.18 14.14
C ASP A 311 -20.34 -9.13 13.13
N GLY A 312 -19.36 -9.49 12.33
CA GLY A 312 -18.94 -8.65 11.19
C GLY A 312 -18.30 -7.30 11.55
N GLN A 313 -17.96 -7.08 12.81
CA GLN A 313 -17.21 -5.88 13.18
C GLN A 313 -15.83 -5.90 12.52
N ILE A 314 -15.59 -4.92 11.66
CA ILE A 314 -14.25 -4.59 11.22
C ILE A 314 -13.49 -4.18 12.49
N TYR A 315 -12.50 -4.98 12.91
CA TYR A 315 -11.69 -4.67 14.09
C TYR A 315 -11.01 -3.32 13.90
N THR A 316 -11.45 -2.32 14.64
CA THR A 316 -10.74 -1.04 14.74
C THR A 316 -10.03 -0.99 16.09
N HIS A 317 -8.76 -0.63 16.09
CA HIS A 317 -7.97 -0.46 17.32
C HIS A 317 -8.54 0.61 18.28
N GLN A 318 -9.56 1.37 17.85
CA GLN A 318 -10.11 2.51 18.60
C GLN A 318 -11.31 2.18 19.51
N ASP A 319 -11.97 1.03 19.37
CA ASP A 319 -13.12 0.68 20.22
C ASP A 319 -12.71 0.21 21.64
N LYS A 320 -11.40 0.24 21.98
CA LYS A 320 -10.90 -0.16 23.30
C LYS A 320 -10.62 1.00 24.25
N LYS A 321 -10.85 2.26 23.86
CA LYS A 321 -10.71 3.45 24.73
C LYS A 321 -11.83 4.44 24.42
N ALA A 322 -13.04 4.13 24.83
CA ALA A 322 -14.10 5.08 25.14
C ALA A 322 -14.24 5.15 26.65
#